data_4b8ef9cfbab26f18dfd95804c59b35be
#
_entry.id   4b8ef9cfbab26f18dfd95804c59b35be
#
_cell.length_a   1.000
_cell.length_b   1.000
_cell.length_c   1.000
_cell.angle_alpha   90.00
_cell.angle_beta   90.00
_cell.angle_gamma   90.00
#
_symmetry.space_group_name_H-M   'P 1'
#
loop_
_entity.id
_entity.type
_entity.pdbx_description
1 polymer ?
#
loop_
_entity_poly.entity_id
_entity_poly.type
_entity_poly.pdbx_seq_one_letter_code
_entity_poly.pdbx_strand_id
1 'polypeptide(L)'
;MSQPSIRLAARGLVGLIAVAFLATACSAAATAAPASSAPVVSSAPAPSAPALSAPSSAATTGVVLSMATTSLGPVLTSASGLTLYTHTGDTATSSTCTGGCATAWPPLAVAAGATATAGTGVTGTIGTLTRADGTSQVTYNGMPLYGWKNDTKAGDVTGQGINGFLVAKP
;
A
#
# COMPACT_ATOMS: atom_id res chain seq x y z
N MET A 1 48.67 9.86 -21.86
CA MET A 1 48.06 8.85 -22.72
C MET A 1 46.60 9.15 -22.82
N SER A 2 46.12 9.37 -24.04
CA SER A 2 44.92 10.08 -24.44
C SER A 2 43.63 9.29 -24.23
N GLN A 3 42.62 9.95 -23.75
CA GLN A 3 41.22 9.44 -23.75
C GLN A 3 40.54 9.78 -25.10
N PRO A 4 39.77 8.89 -25.71
CA PRO A 4 38.93 9.25 -26.83
C PRO A 4 37.50 9.62 -26.32
N SER A 5 37.12 10.84 -26.64
CA SER A 5 35.74 11.35 -26.49
C SER A 5 34.85 10.76 -27.58
N ILE A 6 33.83 10.03 -27.24
CA ILE A 6 32.78 9.63 -28.18
C ILE A 6 31.57 10.59 -27.98
N ARG A 7 31.42 11.48 -28.96
CA ARG A 7 30.23 12.28 -29.15
C ARG A 7 29.23 11.46 -29.97
N LEU A 8 28.07 11.17 -29.43
CA LEU A 8 26.94 10.63 -30.20
C LEU A 8 25.84 11.68 -30.28
N ALA A 9 25.60 12.07 -31.53
CA ALA A 9 24.66 13.12 -31.90
C ALA A 9 23.20 12.63 -31.82
N ALA A 10 22.34 13.51 -31.29
CA ALA A 10 20.90 13.41 -31.32
C ALA A 10 20.34 13.71 -32.73
N ARG A 11 19.38 12.98 -33.18
CA ARG A 11 18.38 13.33 -34.19
C ARG A 11 17.10 12.67 -33.71
N GLY A 12 16.09 13.31 -33.19
CA GLY A 12 15.18 14.28 -33.79
C GLY A 12 14.13 13.55 -34.63
N LEU A 13 12.99 13.15 -34.04
CA LEU A 13 11.79 12.91 -34.84
C LEU A 13 10.57 13.39 -34.03
N VAL A 14 10.10 14.57 -34.45
CA VAL A 14 8.82 15.17 -34.03
C VAL A 14 7.72 14.48 -34.85
N GLY A 15 6.87 13.73 -34.17
CA GLY A 15 5.64 13.16 -34.75
C GLY A 15 4.41 13.87 -34.19
N LEU A 16 3.90 14.83 -34.95
CA LEU A 16 2.66 15.52 -34.67
C LEU A 16 1.49 14.63 -35.15
N ILE A 17 0.68 14.11 -34.24
CA ILE A 17 -0.60 13.46 -34.58
C ILE A 17 -1.70 14.36 -34.08
N ALA A 18 -2.34 15.05 -35.02
CA ALA A 18 -3.58 15.80 -34.84
C ALA A 18 -4.75 14.82 -34.95
N VAL A 19 -5.50 14.65 -33.85
CA VAL A 19 -6.79 13.93 -33.88
C VAL A 19 -7.90 14.97 -33.87
N ALA A 20 -8.62 15.05 -35.00
CA ALA A 20 -9.79 15.87 -35.16
C ALA A 20 -11.00 15.23 -34.47
N PHE A 21 -11.63 15.95 -33.56
CA PHE A 21 -12.93 15.58 -32.99
C PHE A 21 -14.06 16.10 -33.88
N LEU A 22 -14.82 15.20 -34.50
CA LEU A 22 -16.09 15.49 -35.15
C LEU A 22 -17.19 15.46 -34.07
N ALA A 23 -17.74 16.63 -33.79
CA ALA A 23 -18.96 16.80 -33.02
C ALA A 23 -20.17 16.52 -33.90
N THR A 24 -20.95 15.50 -33.56
CA THR A 24 -22.26 15.27 -34.18
C THR A 24 -23.34 15.67 -33.17
N ALA A 25 -23.96 16.82 -33.43
CA ALA A 25 -25.16 17.24 -32.74
C ALA A 25 -26.37 16.56 -33.40
N CYS A 26 -27.19 15.87 -32.62
CA CYS A 26 -28.52 15.46 -33.01
C CYS A 26 -29.52 16.04 -32.03
N SER A 27 -30.28 17.02 -32.54
CA SER A 27 -31.44 17.63 -31.92
C SER A 27 -32.69 16.85 -32.35
N ALA A 28 -33.53 16.43 -31.41
CA ALA A 28 -34.92 16.05 -31.68
C ALA A 28 -35.78 16.22 -30.43
N ALA A 29 -36.55 17.24 -30.46
CA ALA A 29 -38.01 17.36 -30.32
C ALA A 29 -38.68 16.69 -29.10
N ALA A 30 -39.26 17.59 -28.33
CA ALA A 30 -40.25 17.32 -27.29
C ALA A 30 -41.56 16.78 -27.87
N THR A 31 -42.16 15.80 -27.21
CA THR A 31 -43.59 15.53 -27.30
C THR A 31 -44.11 15.24 -25.88
N ALA A 32 -45.11 16.01 -25.49
CA ALA A 32 -45.73 16.03 -24.19
C ALA A 32 -46.84 14.97 -24.05
N ALA A 33 -46.93 14.38 -22.82
CA ALA A 33 -48.06 13.91 -22.03
C ALA A 33 -48.94 12.74 -22.56
N PRO A 34 -49.67 12.00 -21.69
CA PRO A 34 -50.30 12.45 -20.43
C PRO A 34 -50.06 11.56 -19.20
N ALA A 35 -50.41 12.09 -18.04
CA ALA A 35 -50.42 11.47 -16.73
C ALA A 35 -51.29 10.22 -16.67
N SER A 36 -50.76 9.14 -16.12
CA SER A 36 -51.56 8.01 -15.61
C SER A 36 -51.07 7.67 -14.22
N SER A 37 -52.03 7.73 -13.30
CA SER A 37 -51.87 7.47 -11.86
C SER A 37 -51.36 6.04 -11.61
N ALA A 38 -50.20 5.87 -11.04
CA ALA A 38 -49.74 4.58 -10.56
C ALA A 38 -50.05 4.42 -9.08
N PRO A 39 -50.44 3.21 -8.65
CA PRO A 39 -50.73 2.92 -7.26
C PRO A 39 -49.46 2.92 -6.42
N VAL A 40 -49.55 3.49 -5.22
CA VAL A 40 -48.55 3.42 -4.17
C VAL A 40 -48.32 1.96 -3.77
N VAL A 41 -47.28 1.34 -4.28
CA VAL A 41 -46.79 0.08 -3.70
C VAL A 41 -45.93 0.42 -2.47
N SER A 42 -46.42 -0.05 -1.34
CA SER A 42 -45.72 -0.04 -0.08
C SER A 42 -44.32 -0.61 -0.22
N SER A 43 -43.31 0.22 -0.02
CA SER A 43 -41.91 -0.21 -0.01
C SER A 43 -41.68 -1.12 1.20
N ALA A 44 -41.52 -2.40 0.95
CA ALA A 44 -40.94 -3.30 1.92
C ALA A 44 -39.47 -2.89 2.21
N PRO A 45 -39.02 -2.91 3.47
CA PRO A 45 -37.63 -2.63 3.76
C PRO A 45 -36.76 -3.69 3.11
N ALA A 46 -35.82 -3.23 2.28
CA ALA A 46 -34.78 -4.09 1.72
C ALA A 46 -33.99 -4.74 2.87
N PRO A 47 -33.68 -6.05 2.79
CA PRO A 47 -32.79 -6.65 3.77
C PRO A 47 -31.44 -5.95 3.69
N SER A 48 -31.02 -5.36 4.81
CA SER A 48 -29.68 -4.81 4.98
C SER A 48 -28.68 -5.93 4.70
N ALA A 49 -27.95 -5.82 3.59
CA ALA A 49 -26.81 -6.66 3.36
C ALA A 49 -25.86 -6.52 4.56
N PRO A 50 -25.33 -7.63 5.10
CA PRO A 50 -24.32 -7.53 6.13
C PRO A 50 -23.14 -6.76 5.53
N ALA A 51 -22.84 -5.61 6.11
CA ALA A 51 -21.62 -4.90 5.85
C ALA A 51 -20.49 -5.90 6.12
N LEU A 52 -19.79 -6.31 5.06
CA LEU A 52 -18.49 -6.98 5.20
C LEU A 52 -17.62 -5.97 5.95
N SER A 53 -17.52 -6.16 7.26
CA SER A 53 -16.55 -5.47 8.10
C SER A 53 -15.20 -5.77 7.47
N ALA A 54 -14.61 -4.78 6.82
CA ALA A 54 -13.19 -4.82 6.52
C ALA A 54 -12.50 -5.20 7.84
N PRO A 55 -11.50 -6.09 7.82
CA PRO A 55 -10.76 -6.40 9.02
C PRO A 55 -10.18 -5.07 9.52
N SER A 56 -10.84 -4.50 10.51
CA SER A 56 -10.28 -3.42 11.32
C SER A 56 -9.02 -4.02 11.88
N SER A 57 -7.86 -3.56 11.38
CA SER A 57 -6.59 -3.82 12.04
C SER A 57 -6.76 -3.28 13.45
N ALA A 58 -7.11 -4.18 14.37
CA ALA A 58 -7.22 -3.86 15.79
C ALA A 58 -5.90 -3.21 16.15
N ALA A 59 -5.97 -1.92 16.53
CA ALA A 59 -4.84 -1.19 17.09
C ALA A 59 -4.40 -1.96 18.33
N THR A 60 -3.47 -2.87 18.15
CA THR A 60 -2.89 -3.66 19.21
C THR A 60 -2.08 -2.72 20.07
N THR A 61 -2.54 -2.46 21.27
CA THR A 61 -1.76 -1.80 22.30
C THR A 61 -0.47 -2.61 22.47
N GLY A 62 0.65 -2.09 21.94
CA GLY A 62 1.95 -2.72 22.05
C GLY A 62 2.29 -3.69 20.90
N VAL A 63 2.72 -3.15 19.75
CA VAL A 63 3.40 -3.95 18.72
C VAL A 63 4.76 -4.36 19.25
N VAL A 64 5.03 -5.67 19.27
CA VAL A 64 6.35 -6.20 19.63
C VAL A 64 7.04 -6.66 18.35
N LEU A 65 8.23 -6.13 18.10
CA LEU A 65 9.14 -6.66 17.08
C LEU A 65 9.90 -7.84 17.66
N SER A 66 9.99 -8.91 16.90
CA SER A 66 10.73 -10.12 17.27
C SER A 66 11.73 -10.47 16.17
N MET A 67 12.52 -11.51 16.39
CA MET A 67 13.41 -12.06 15.37
C MET A 67 13.08 -13.52 15.12
N ALA A 68 13.27 -13.95 13.87
CA ALA A 68 13.26 -15.35 13.50
C ALA A 68 14.42 -15.66 12.55
N THR A 69 14.87 -16.91 12.57
CA THR A 69 15.83 -17.42 11.58
C THR A 69 15.06 -18.04 10.41
N THR A 70 15.37 -17.59 9.22
CA THR A 70 14.76 -18.04 7.95
C THR A 70 15.84 -18.58 7.01
N SER A 71 15.45 -19.00 5.80
CA SER A 71 16.41 -19.37 4.75
C SER A 71 17.30 -18.20 4.30
N LEU A 72 16.89 -16.97 4.60
CA LEU A 72 17.67 -15.75 4.33
C LEU A 72 18.48 -15.27 5.55
N GLY A 73 18.60 -16.10 6.58
CA GLY A 73 19.23 -15.77 7.85
C GLY A 73 18.26 -15.08 8.82
N PRO A 74 18.76 -14.36 9.85
CA PRO A 74 17.94 -13.66 10.81
C PRO A 74 17.17 -12.51 10.14
N VAL A 75 15.87 -12.40 10.45
CA VAL A 75 14.97 -11.36 9.97
C VAL A 75 14.11 -10.84 11.11
N LEU A 76 13.61 -9.61 10.96
CA LEU A 76 12.59 -9.07 11.86
C LEU A 76 11.23 -9.71 11.57
N THR A 77 10.47 -9.94 12.62
CA THR A 77 9.10 -10.46 12.55
C THR A 77 8.16 -9.65 13.42
N SER A 78 6.89 -9.70 13.09
CA SER A 78 5.81 -9.22 13.94
C SER A 78 5.63 -10.13 15.16
N ALA A 79 4.79 -9.73 16.12
CA ALA A 79 4.41 -10.56 17.27
C ALA A 79 3.77 -11.89 16.86
N SER A 80 3.15 -11.98 15.67
CA SER A 80 2.61 -13.22 15.10
C SER A 80 3.65 -14.10 14.42
N GLY A 81 4.92 -13.70 14.39
CA GLY A 81 6.01 -14.43 13.75
C GLY A 81 6.11 -14.24 12.24
N LEU A 82 5.26 -13.40 11.63
CA LEU A 82 5.33 -13.10 10.20
C LEU A 82 6.49 -12.15 9.89
N THR A 83 7.17 -12.41 8.79
CA THR A 83 8.33 -11.63 8.34
C THR A 83 7.95 -10.18 8.06
N LEU A 84 8.84 -9.28 8.44
CA LEU A 84 8.73 -7.85 8.16
C LEU A 84 9.70 -7.45 7.06
N TYR A 85 9.28 -6.43 6.31
CA TYR A 85 9.97 -5.94 5.12
C TYR A 85 10.16 -4.43 5.20
N THR A 86 11.18 -3.93 4.50
CA THR A 86 11.38 -2.51 4.20
C THR A 86 11.29 -2.30 2.69
N HIS A 87 10.95 -1.08 2.26
CA HIS A 87 10.86 -0.73 0.85
C HIS A 87 11.98 0.25 0.46
N THR A 88 12.69 -0.05 -0.64
CA THR A 88 13.86 0.75 -1.08
C THR A 88 13.51 2.17 -1.52
N GLY A 89 12.26 2.44 -1.85
CA GLY A 89 11.77 3.78 -2.21
C GLY A 89 11.33 4.64 -1.03
N ASP A 90 11.37 4.10 0.19
CA ASP A 90 10.95 4.82 1.39
C ASP A 90 12.11 5.58 2.04
N THR A 91 11.75 6.50 2.94
CA THR A 91 12.70 7.26 3.78
C THR A 91 12.25 7.23 5.23
N ALA A 92 13.08 7.76 6.13
CA ALA A 92 12.74 7.87 7.55
C ALA A 92 11.49 8.72 7.84
N THR A 93 11.10 9.57 6.92
CA THR A 93 9.99 10.52 7.08
C THR A 93 8.84 10.30 6.09
N SER A 94 8.97 9.36 5.15
CA SER A 94 7.98 9.15 4.11
C SER A 94 7.90 7.69 3.67
N SER A 95 6.68 7.20 3.54
CA SER A 95 6.34 5.94 2.88
C SER A 95 5.75 6.21 1.51
N THR A 96 6.28 5.57 0.49
CA THR A 96 5.79 5.65 -0.89
C THR A 96 4.72 4.60 -1.20
N CYS A 97 4.59 3.58 -0.34
CA CYS A 97 3.63 2.49 -0.49
C CYS A 97 2.23 2.90 -0.02
N THR A 98 1.37 3.32 -0.95
CA THR A 98 -0.01 3.75 -0.71
C THR A 98 -1.01 3.01 -1.59
N GLY A 99 -2.31 3.11 -1.31
CA GLY A 99 -3.39 2.51 -2.12
C GLY A 99 -3.21 1.01 -2.31
N GLY A 100 -3.18 0.54 -3.55
CA GLY A 100 -3.02 -0.88 -3.89
C GLY A 100 -1.70 -1.49 -3.38
N CYS A 101 -0.64 -0.69 -3.26
CA CYS A 101 0.60 -1.14 -2.64
C CYS A 101 0.36 -1.51 -1.18
N ALA A 102 -0.28 -0.64 -0.39
CA ALA A 102 -0.56 -0.88 1.03
C ALA A 102 -1.53 -2.05 1.26
N THR A 103 -2.36 -2.40 0.27
CA THR A 103 -3.19 -3.60 0.31
C THR A 103 -2.36 -4.88 0.18
N ALA A 104 -1.35 -4.86 -0.68
CA ALA A 104 -0.45 -6.00 -0.89
C ALA A 104 0.64 -6.08 0.19
N TRP A 105 1.09 -4.93 0.66
CA TRP A 105 2.13 -4.71 1.67
C TRP A 105 1.56 -3.93 2.85
N PRO A 106 0.79 -4.57 3.74
CA PRO A 106 0.20 -3.88 4.88
C PRO A 106 1.27 -3.22 5.75
N PRO A 107 1.17 -1.90 6.00
CA PRO A 107 2.05 -1.23 6.95
C PRO A 107 1.92 -1.84 8.34
N LEU A 108 3.03 -2.01 9.05
CA LEU A 108 3.00 -2.39 10.45
C LEU A 108 2.54 -1.17 11.27
N ALA A 109 1.24 -1.08 11.51
CA ALA A 109 0.62 0.06 12.16
C ALA A 109 0.62 -0.07 13.70
N VAL A 110 0.68 1.07 14.38
CA VAL A 110 0.43 1.21 15.82
C VAL A 110 -0.69 2.23 16.05
N ALA A 111 -1.33 2.17 17.21
CA ALA A 111 -2.29 3.20 17.60
C ALA A 111 -1.59 4.58 17.68
N ALA A 112 -2.35 5.66 17.47
CA ALA A 112 -1.81 6.99 17.61
C ALA A 112 -1.23 7.22 19.01
N GLY A 113 0.03 7.67 19.06
CA GLY A 113 0.76 7.87 20.32
C GLY A 113 1.33 6.59 20.95
N ALA A 114 1.06 5.41 20.38
CA ALA A 114 1.69 4.17 20.82
C ALA A 114 3.05 3.97 20.13
N THR A 115 3.93 3.21 20.78
CA THR A 115 5.24 2.81 20.26
C THR A 115 5.33 1.29 20.19
N ALA A 116 6.08 0.78 19.22
CA ALA A 116 6.45 -0.62 19.21
C ALA A 116 7.62 -0.87 20.19
N THR A 117 7.72 -2.08 20.69
CA THR A 117 8.79 -2.50 21.62
C THR A 117 9.68 -3.55 20.95
N ALA A 118 10.97 -3.56 21.35
CA ALA A 118 11.92 -4.56 20.93
C ALA A 118 11.74 -5.84 21.77
N GLY A 119 11.56 -6.97 21.09
CA GLY A 119 11.73 -8.30 21.69
C GLY A 119 13.19 -8.73 21.71
N THR A 120 13.42 -9.96 22.17
CA THR A 120 14.77 -10.50 22.30
C THR A 120 15.52 -10.51 20.97
N GLY A 121 16.75 -9.97 20.99
CA GLY A 121 17.64 -9.93 19.82
C GLY A 121 17.42 -8.75 18.86
N VAL A 122 16.36 -7.96 19.03
CA VAL A 122 16.13 -6.76 18.25
C VAL A 122 16.94 -5.61 18.84
N THR A 123 17.97 -5.14 18.14
CA THR A 123 18.95 -4.18 18.66
C THR A 123 18.90 -2.80 18.01
N GLY A 124 18.22 -2.67 16.86
CA GLY A 124 18.11 -1.40 16.14
C GLY A 124 17.11 -0.43 16.76
N THR A 125 17.13 0.79 16.29
CA THR A 125 16.24 1.87 16.75
C THR A 125 14.83 1.66 16.22
N ILE A 126 13.86 1.57 17.13
CA ILE A 126 12.44 1.53 16.80
C ILE A 126 11.86 2.94 16.90
N GLY A 127 11.08 3.32 15.92
CA GLY A 127 10.40 4.61 15.86
C GLY A 127 9.02 4.48 15.21
N THR A 128 8.42 5.62 14.93
CA THR A 128 7.14 5.70 14.21
C THR A 128 7.20 6.78 13.13
N LEU A 129 6.47 6.54 12.05
CA LEU A 129 6.22 7.47 10.96
C LEU A 129 4.72 7.72 10.87
N THR A 130 4.30 9.00 10.80
CA THR A 130 2.92 9.35 10.44
C THR A 130 2.79 9.32 8.92
N ARG A 131 1.94 8.44 8.42
CA ARG A 131 1.66 8.29 6.99
C ARG A 131 0.73 9.42 6.50
N ALA A 132 0.64 9.58 5.17
CA ALA A 132 -0.24 10.58 4.55
C ALA A 132 -1.74 10.36 4.85
N ASP A 133 -2.13 9.12 5.17
CA ASP A 133 -3.49 8.76 5.60
C ASP A 133 -3.75 9.00 7.09
N GLY A 134 -2.80 9.57 7.83
CA GLY A 134 -2.87 9.85 9.26
C GLY A 134 -2.56 8.66 10.16
N THR A 135 -2.34 7.47 9.62
CA THR A 135 -1.97 6.30 10.42
C THR A 135 -0.52 6.37 10.88
N SER A 136 -0.23 5.78 12.05
CA SER A 136 1.15 5.65 12.57
C SER A 136 1.70 4.29 12.19
N GLN A 137 2.84 4.28 11.50
CA GLN A 137 3.56 3.09 11.06
C GLN A 137 4.86 2.93 11.83
N VAL A 138 5.17 1.71 12.25
CA VAL A 138 6.44 1.39 12.91
C VAL A 138 7.59 1.53 11.91
N THR A 139 8.69 2.10 12.40
CA THR A 139 9.97 2.13 11.68
C THR A 139 11.04 1.36 12.45
N TYR A 140 12.00 0.83 11.72
CA TYR A 140 13.20 0.22 12.27
C TYR A 140 14.44 0.78 11.59
N ASN A 141 15.37 1.31 12.37
CA ASN A 141 16.50 2.09 11.87
C ASN A 141 16.09 3.19 10.87
N GLY A 142 14.95 3.83 11.13
CA GLY A 142 14.36 4.86 10.29
C GLY A 142 13.58 4.33 9.07
N MET A 143 13.59 3.04 8.78
CA MET A 143 12.86 2.48 7.62
C MET A 143 11.47 1.98 8.02
N PRO A 144 10.41 2.38 7.30
CA PRO A 144 9.05 1.88 7.53
C PRO A 144 8.96 0.37 7.36
N LEU A 145 8.22 -0.30 8.24
CA LEU A 145 8.04 -1.75 8.24
C LEU A 145 6.69 -2.17 7.66
N TYR A 146 6.71 -3.25 6.90
CA TYR A 146 5.55 -3.83 6.22
C TYR A 146 5.47 -5.33 6.44
N GLY A 147 4.26 -5.88 6.41
CA GLY A 147 4.03 -7.29 6.15
C GLY A 147 3.94 -7.58 4.65
N TRP A 148 3.86 -8.85 4.29
CA TRP A 148 3.53 -9.31 2.94
C TRP A 148 2.26 -10.17 3.00
N LYS A 149 1.26 -9.86 2.17
CA LYS A 149 -0.06 -10.53 2.22
C LYS A 149 -0.01 -12.05 1.96
N ASN A 150 1.04 -12.51 1.27
CA ASN A 150 1.18 -13.94 0.94
C ASN A 150 2.08 -14.70 1.93
N ASP A 151 2.68 -14.02 2.91
CA ASP A 151 3.34 -14.70 4.03
C ASP A 151 2.24 -15.13 5.02
N THR A 152 2.01 -16.43 5.13
CA THR A 152 0.89 -16.99 5.88
C THR A 152 1.30 -17.71 7.15
N LYS A 153 2.59 -18.01 7.29
CA LYS A 153 3.17 -18.70 8.46
C LYS A 153 4.54 -18.15 8.81
N ALA A 154 4.95 -18.39 10.04
CA ALA A 154 6.28 -18.04 10.52
C ALA A 154 7.38 -18.65 9.63
N GLY A 155 8.37 -17.84 9.29
CA GLY A 155 9.49 -18.22 8.43
C GLY A 155 9.25 -18.02 6.92
N ASP A 156 8.03 -17.70 6.50
CA ASP A 156 7.78 -17.30 5.12
C ASP A 156 8.55 -16.00 4.81
N VAL A 157 9.21 -15.99 3.64
CA VAL A 157 9.95 -14.84 3.11
C VAL A 157 9.62 -14.62 1.63
N THR A 158 8.37 -14.88 1.28
CA THR A 158 7.91 -14.93 -0.13
C THR A 158 7.86 -13.55 -0.78
N GLY A 159 7.93 -12.49 0.02
CA GLY A 159 7.98 -11.10 -0.43
C GLY A 159 9.38 -10.59 -0.82
N GLN A 160 10.43 -11.37 -0.54
CA GLN A 160 11.81 -10.92 -0.79
C GLN A 160 12.05 -10.54 -2.26
N GLY A 161 12.49 -9.30 -2.48
CA GLY A 161 12.85 -8.79 -3.81
C GLY A 161 11.67 -8.37 -4.69
N ILE A 162 10.42 -8.52 -4.22
CA ILE A 162 9.24 -8.12 -4.99
C ILE A 162 9.07 -6.60 -4.92
N ASN A 163 9.09 -5.94 -6.08
CA ASN A 163 8.86 -4.50 -6.23
C ASN A 163 9.70 -3.61 -5.29
N GLY A 164 10.94 -4.00 -5.01
CA GLY A 164 11.84 -3.26 -4.14
C GLY A 164 11.64 -3.50 -2.64
N PHE A 165 10.81 -4.47 -2.26
CA PHE A 165 10.71 -4.89 -0.86
C PHE A 165 11.77 -5.93 -0.51
N LEU A 166 12.42 -5.73 0.62
CA LEU A 166 13.47 -6.60 1.14
C LEU A 166 13.15 -6.96 2.59
N VAL A 167 13.48 -8.19 3.00
CA VAL A 167 13.32 -8.58 4.41
C VAL A 167 14.07 -7.62 5.31
N ALA A 168 13.42 -7.17 6.37
CA ALA A 168 14.03 -6.32 7.37
C ALA A 168 15.02 -7.15 8.20
N LYS A 169 16.28 -6.69 8.26
CA LYS A 169 17.35 -7.32 9.06
C LYS A 169 17.46 -6.65 10.41
N PRO A 170 17.80 -7.40 11.49
CA PRO A 170 18.05 -6.86 12.81
C PRO A 170 19.31 -6.00 12.86
#